data_4c8d29820875dc05ac281234f9877b27
#
_entry.id   4c8d29820875dc05ac281234f9877b27
#
_cell.length_a   1.000
_cell.length_b   1.000
_cell.length_c   1.000
_cell.angle_alpha   90.00
_cell.angle_beta   90.00
_cell.angle_gamma   90.00
#
_symmetry.space_group_name_H-M   'P 1'
#
loop_
_entity.id
_entity.type
_entity.pdbx_description
1 polymer ?
#
loop_
_entity_poly.entity_id
_entity_poly.type
_entity_poly.pdbx_seq_one_letter_code
_entity_poly.pdbx_strand_id
1 'polypeptide(L)'
;LVGSEMCIRDRVQSMIKLNNLTVAYNDNTVISDLTYEFAKGSTAITGSSGIGKTSLINAILSLVPYKGTIESDEKYSVVFQEDRLCPYLTAFKNVRLVCNDKDKITDGFAAVGLSDCMNEKVISLSGGMKRRVAILRAVLADYTTIIMDEPFKGLDADTRLSVMNYVKKMTSGKSVLLVTHDLSEAGFFNCNILNL
;
A
#
# COMPACT_ATOMS: atom_id res chain seq x y z
N LEU A 1 51.36 -12.80 1.95
CA LEU A 1 50.41 -11.89 1.29
C LEU A 1 49.01 -12.39 1.58
N VAL A 2 48.38 -11.79 2.56
CA VAL A 2 47.04 -12.11 3.02
C VAL A 2 46.09 -11.29 2.16
N GLY A 3 45.38 -11.95 1.25
CA GLY A 3 44.29 -11.37 0.49
C GLY A 3 43.08 -11.23 1.42
N SER A 4 42.67 -10.00 1.69
CA SER A 4 41.43 -9.70 2.39
C SER A 4 40.25 -10.15 1.53
N GLU A 5 39.65 -11.28 1.88
CA GLU A 5 38.29 -11.60 1.46
C GLU A 5 37.36 -10.53 2.05
N MET A 6 37.13 -9.53 1.28
CA MET A 6 36.09 -8.54 1.57
C MET A 6 34.76 -9.22 1.32
N CYS A 7 34.18 -9.74 2.41
CA CYS A 7 32.82 -10.27 2.44
C CYS A 7 31.89 -9.20 1.86
N ILE A 8 31.51 -9.37 0.61
CA ILE A 8 30.40 -8.65 0.00
C ILE A 8 29.17 -9.21 0.66
N ARG A 9 28.84 -8.73 1.87
CA ARG A 9 27.48 -8.79 2.36
C ARG A 9 26.67 -8.03 1.33
N ASP A 10 25.86 -8.73 0.55
CA ASP A 10 24.77 -8.14 -0.20
C ASP A 10 24.05 -7.17 0.73
N ARG A 11 24.32 -5.89 0.59
CA ARG A 11 23.54 -4.86 1.27
C ARG A 11 22.16 -4.97 0.67
N VAL A 12 21.26 -5.66 1.35
CA VAL A 12 19.84 -5.55 1.11
C VAL A 12 19.54 -4.05 1.15
N GLN A 13 19.32 -3.45 -0.02
CA GLN A 13 19.13 -2.02 -0.12
C GLN A 13 17.81 -1.71 0.59
N SER A 14 17.90 -1.11 1.79
CA SER A 14 16.72 -0.72 2.55
C SER A 14 15.95 0.34 1.78
N MET A 15 14.65 0.15 1.71
CA MET A 15 13.70 1.01 1.03
C MET A 15 13.28 2.18 1.95
N ILE A 16 13.02 1.88 3.22
CA ILE A 16 12.65 2.85 4.24
C ILE A 16 13.37 2.49 5.52
N LYS A 17 13.99 3.47 6.18
CA LYS A 17 14.61 3.29 7.50
C LYS A 17 13.90 4.15 8.53
N LEU A 18 13.51 3.52 9.60
CA LEU A 18 12.93 4.15 10.78
C LEU A 18 13.95 4.09 11.91
N ASN A 19 14.29 5.23 12.50
CA ASN A 19 15.18 5.29 13.66
C ASN A 19 14.47 6.00 14.82
N ASN A 20 14.26 5.28 15.92
CA ASN A 20 13.64 5.75 17.15
C ASN A 20 12.30 6.47 16.91
N LEU A 21 11.49 5.92 15.98
CA LEU A 21 10.23 6.52 15.58
C LEU A 21 9.21 6.45 16.72
N THR A 22 8.71 7.60 17.13
CA THR A 22 7.65 7.73 18.12
C THR A 22 6.51 8.55 17.53
N VAL A 23 5.29 8.01 17.58
CA VAL A 23 4.06 8.68 17.14
C VAL A 23 3.10 8.79 18.31
N ALA A 24 2.66 10.00 18.60
CA ALA A 24 1.72 10.27 19.67
C ALA A 24 0.60 11.21 19.20
N TYR A 25 -0.60 11.01 19.73
CA TYR A 25 -1.75 11.88 19.54
C TYR A 25 -2.14 12.44 20.90
N ASN A 26 -1.95 13.74 21.09
CA ASN A 26 -2.06 14.41 22.40
C ASN A 26 -1.14 13.71 23.42
N ASP A 27 -1.69 13.20 24.51
CA ASP A 27 -0.94 12.49 25.57
C ASP A 27 -0.85 10.97 25.37
N ASN A 28 -1.42 10.43 24.26
CA ASN A 28 -1.42 9.02 23.99
C ASN A 28 -0.33 8.63 22.97
N THR A 29 0.71 7.95 23.42
CA THR A 29 1.75 7.40 22.55
C THR A 29 1.26 6.10 21.94
N VAL A 30 1.19 6.04 20.61
CA VAL A 30 0.72 4.89 19.83
C VAL A 30 1.87 4.03 19.33
N ILE A 31 2.99 4.66 18.96
CA ILE A 31 4.24 3.99 18.58
C ILE A 31 5.34 4.61 19.42
N SER A 32 6.14 3.76 20.08
CA SER A 32 7.24 4.19 20.94
C SER A 32 8.55 3.58 20.46
N ASP A 33 9.51 4.45 20.13
CA ASP A 33 10.93 4.10 19.88
C ASP A 33 11.13 2.98 18.84
N LEU A 34 10.32 2.96 17.78
CA LEU A 34 10.41 1.94 16.73
C LEU A 34 11.62 2.21 15.84
N THR A 35 12.54 1.25 15.81
CA THR A 35 13.66 1.21 14.85
C THR A 35 13.47 -0.02 13.96
N TYR A 36 13.35 0.22 12.65
CA TYR A 36 13.10 -0.84 11.67
C TYR A 36 13.58 -0.45 10.27
N GLU A 37 14.12 -1.40 9.53
CA GLU A 37 14.49 -1.23 8.13
C GLU A 37 13.60 -2.10 7.23
N PHE A 38 12.80 -1.46 6.38
CA PHE A 38 12.06 -2.15 5.34
C PHE A 38 13.00 -2.45 4.18
N ALA A 39 13.17 -3.73 3.88
CA ALA A 39 13.87 -4.18 2.68
C ALA A 39 13.03 -3.97 1.42
N LYS A 40 13.67 -3.89 0.25
CA LYS A 40 12.96 -3.96 -1.03
C LYS A 40 12.16 -5.26 -1.14
N GLY A 41 10.98 -5.17 -1.74
CA GLY A 41 10.05 -6.28 -1.87
C GLY A 41 8.76 -6.04 -1.09
N SER A 42 8.13 -7.13 -0.65
CA SER A 42 6.84 -7.04 0.04
C SER A 42 7.00 -7.23 1.55
N THR A 43 6.42 -6.32 2.34
CA THR A 43 6.35 -6.43 3.80
C THR A 43 4.90 -6.26 4.26
N ALA A 44 4.39 -7.18 5.06
CA ALA A 44 3.10 -7.07 5.72
C ALA A 44 3.30 -6.56 7.16
N ILE A 45 2.56 -5.52 7.50
CA ILE A 45 2.49 -4.97 8.86
C ILE A 45 1.25 -5.56 9.50
N THR A 46 1.46 -6.38 10.53
CA THR A 46 0.41 -7.10 11.26
C THR A 46 0.32 -6.63 12.71
N GLY A 47 -0.71 -7.05 13.43
CA GLY A 47 -0.93 -6.69 14.84
C GLY A 47 -2.40 -6.45 15.12
N SER A 48 -2.74 -6.33 16.41
CA SER A 48 -4.12 -6.11 16.85
C SER A 48 -4.71 -4.79 16.34
N SER A 49 -6.04 -4.69 16.33
CA SER A 49 -6.71 -3.42 15.99
C SER A 49 -6.31 -2.34 17.00
N GLY A 50 -6.01 -1.14 16.48
CA GLY A 50 -5.62 0.00 17.34
C GLY A 50 -4.15 0.03 17.75
N ILE A 51 -3.31 -0.96 17.43
CA ILE A 51 -1.89 -1.01 17.83
C ILE A 51 -1.02 0.09 17.19
N GLY A 52 -1.52 0.78 16.15
CA GLY A 52 -0.76 1.85 15.50
C GLY A 52 -0.37 1.61 14.04
N LYS A 53 -0.85 0.56 13.39
CA LYS A 53 -0.50 0.23 11.99
C LYS A 53 -0.77 1.40 11.02
N THR A 54 -1.96 1.98 11.06
CA THR A 54 -2.32 3.16 10.26
C THR A 54 -1.51 4.38 10.67
N SER A 55 -1.17 4.53 11.96
CA SER A 55 -0.33 5.62 12.45
C SER A 55 1.10 5.52 11.92
N LEU A 56 1.63 4.29 11.82
CA LEU A 56 2.94 4.04 11.21
C LEU A 56 2.95 4.47 9.74
N ILE A 57 1.95 4.05 8.97
CA ILE A 57 1.80 4.47 7.57
C ILE A 57 1.70 5.99 7.47
N ASN A 58 0.88 6.63 8.29
CA ASN A 58 0.71 8.08 8.27
C ASN A 58 2.01 8.80 8.62
N ALA A 59 2.82 8.27 9.53
CA ALA A 59 4.14 8.82 9.84
C ALA A 59 5.12 8.65 8.67
N ILE A 60 5.19 7.47 8.02
CA ILE A 60 6.01 7.22 6.82
C ILE A 60 5.64 8.21 5.71
N LEU A 61 4.35 8.51 5.55
CA LEU A 61 3.85 9.48 4.58
C LEU A 61 3.94 10.94 5.04
N SER A 62 4.49 11.21 6.22
CA SER A 62 4.58 12.54 6.83
C SER A 62 3.20 13.24 6.97
N LEU A 63 2.14 12.46 7.15
CA LEU A 63 0.76 12.97 7.34
C LEU A 63 0.44 13.29 8.80
N VAL A 64 1.27 12.83 9.73
CA VAL A 64 1.15 13.09 11.18
C VAL A 64 2.52 13.47 11.75
N PRO A 65 2.58 14.26 12.82
CA PRO A 65 3.83 14.56 13.50
C PRO A 65 4.41 13.30 14.15
N TYR A 66 5.72 13.20 14.14
CA TYR A 66 6.47 12.11 14.79
C TYR A 66 7.78 12.63 15.35
N LYS A 67 8.40 11.85 16.26
CA LYS A 67 9.78 12.02 16.73
C LYS A 67 10.63 10.90 16.15
N GLY A 68 11.94 11.10 16.07
CA GLY A 68 12.87 10.19 15.40
C GLY A 68 13.13 10.60 13.95
N THR A 69 13.65 9.68 13.14
CA THR A 69 13.92 9.95 11.72
C THR A 69 13.33 8.86 10.82
N ILE A 70 12.86 9.28 9.65
CA ILE A 70 12.41 8.40 8.57
C ILE A 70 13.25 8.77 7.33
N GLU A 71 14.03 7.82 6.84
CA GLU A 71 14.84 7.98 5.63
C GLU A 71 14.24 7.16 4.51
N SER A 72 13.89 7.80 3.40
CA SER A 72 13.34 7.14 2.23
C SER A 72 13.42 8.04 1.00
N ASP A 73 13.84 7.45 -0.12
CA ASP A 73 13.82 8.09 -1.46
C ASP A 73 12.66 7.53 -2.32
N GLU A 74 11.69 6.86 -1.71
CA GLU A 74 10.61 6.16 -2.42
C GLU A 74 9.51 7.12 -2.87
N LYS A 75 9.01 6.86 -4.07
CA LYS A 75 7.78 7.46 -4.57
C LYS A 75 6.60 6.60 -4.20
N TYR A 76 5.73 7.13 -3.37
CA TYR A 76 4.62 6.37 -2.81
C TYR A 76 3.34 6.46 -3.64
N SER A 77 2.64 5.34 -3.78
CA SER A 77 1.22 5.29 -4.06
C SER A 77 0.50 4.63 -2.89
N VAL A 78 -0.73 5.07 -2.58
CA VAL A 78 -1.40 4.65 -1.34
C VAL A 78 -2.84 4.24 -1.59
N VAL A 79 -3.22 3.09 -1.03
CA VAL A 79 -4.61 2.70 -0.79
C VAL A 79 -4.87 2.87 0.70
N PHE A 80 -5.57 3.94 1.07
CA PHE A 80 -5.95 4.18 2.46
C PHE A 80 -7.11 3.27 2.89
N GLN A 81 -7.33 3.14 4.18
CA GLN A 81 -8.50 2.45 4.72
C GLN A 81 -9.81 3.07 4.21
N GLU A 82 -9.87 4.39 4.07
CA GLU A 82 -10.91 5.12 3.36
C GLU A 82 -10.54 5.26 1.88
N ASP A 83 -11.51 5.13 0.97
CA ASP A 83 -11.23 5.09 -0.48
C ASP A 83 -10.72 6.43 -1.06
N ARG A 84 -11.02 7.55 -0.41
CA ARG A 84 -10.57 8.92 -0.75
C ARG A 84 -10.74 9.23 -2.26
N LEU A 85 -11.87 8.82 -2.83
CA LEU A 85 -12.23 9.09 -4.21
C LEU A 85 -12.98 10.43 -4.34
N CYS A 86 -12.92 11.03 -5.53
CA CYS A 86 -13.71 12.20 -5.88
C CYS A 86 -15.15 11.76 -6.20
N PRO A 87 -16.15 12.03 -5.32
CA PRO A 87 -17.47 11.39 -5.41
C PRO A 87 -18.27 11.78 -6.66
N TYR A 88 -18.06 12.99 -7.17
CA TYR A 88 -18.78 13.54 -8.32
C TYR A 88 -18.09 13.29 -9.69
N LEU A 89 -16.87 12.77 -9.68
CA LEU A 89 -16.21 12.27 -10.87
C LEU A 89 -16.64 10.84 -11.16
N THR A 90 -16.58 10.44 -12.44
CA THR A 90 -16.78 9.03 -12.80
C THR A 90 -15.63 8.17 -12.26
N ALA A 91 -15.85 6.87 -12.16
CA ALA A 91 -14.81 5.92 -11.79
C ALA A 91 -13.59 6.04 -12.71
N PHE A 92 -13.83 6.09 -14.03
CA PHE A 92 -12.79 6.32 -15.04
C PHE A 92 -12.01 7.62 -14.80
N LYS A 93 -12.70 8.74 -14.54
CA LYS A 93 -12.04 10.04 -14.29
C LYS A 93 -11.22 10.02 -13.01
N ASN A 94 -11.64 9.29 -11.95
CA ASN A 94 -10.85 9.12 -10.75
C ASN A 94 -9.51 8.42 -11.01
N VAL A 95 -9.49 7.40 -11.84
CA VAL A 95 -8.24 6.71 -12.23
C VAL A 95 -7.41 7.57 -13.17
N ARG A 96 -8.06 8.33 -14.05
CA ARG A 96 -7.38 9.23 -14.98
C ARG A 96 -6.62 10.38 -14.30
N LEU A 97 -6.88 10.69 -13.05
CA LEU A 97 -6.10 11.66 -12.28
C LEU A 97 -4.61 11.27 -12.13
N VAL A 98 -4.32 9.97 -12.24
CA VAL A 98 -2.96 9.42 -12.01
C VAL A 98 -2.40 8.67 -13.21
N CYS A 99 -3.22 8.30 -14.18
CA CYS A 99 -2.84 7.54 -15.36
C CYS A 99 -3.48 8.15 -16.63
N ASN A 100 -2.66 8.50 -17.63
CA ASN A 100 -3.16 9.07 -18.88
C ASN A 100 -3.44 8.03 -19.97
N ASP A 101 -3.00 6.80 -19.78
CA ASP A 101 -3.16 5.69 -20.73
C ASP A 101 -4.57 5.10 -20.61
N LYS A 102 -5.41 5.38 -21.62
CA LYS A 102 -6.81 4.94 -21.63
C LYS A 102 -6.95 3.43 -21.72
N ASP A 103 -6.07 2.77 -22.47
CA ASP A 103 -6.15 1.33 -22.68
C ASP A 103 -5.80 0.60 -21.37
N LYS A 104 -4.72 1.02 -20.68
CA LYS A 104 -4.38 0.50 -19.35
C LYS A 104 -5.50 0.70 -18.34
N ILE A 105 -6.18 1.85 -18.38
CA ILE A 105 -7.31 2.10 -17.47
C ILE A 105 -8.45 1.14 -17.79
N THR A 106 -8.83 1.00 -19.08
CA THR A 106 -9.94 0.11 -19.50
C THR A 106 -9.63 -1.36 -19.15
N ASP A 107 -8.42 -1.82 -19.44
CA ASP A 107 -7.97 -3.17 -19.09
C ASP A 107 -7.99 -3.39 -17.57
N GLY A 108 -7.60 -2.37 -16.81
CA GLY A 108 -7.65 -2.39 -15.35
C GLY A 108 -9.08 -2.52 -14.83
N PHE A 109 -10.05 -1.77 -15.39
CA PHE A 109 -11.46 -1.91 -15.03
C PHE A 109 -12.00 -3.29 -15.33
N ALA A 110 -11.63 -3.88 -16.48
CA ALA A 110 -11.98 -5.25 -16.82
C ALA A 110 -11.39 -6.26 -15.82
N ALA A 111 -10.12 -6.10 -15.48
CA ALA A 111 -9.43 -7.00 -14.55
C ALA A 111 -9.99 -7.00 -13.13
N VAL A 112 -10.55 -5.86 -12.68
CA VAL A 112 -11.20 -5.77 -11.36
C VAL A 112 -12.73 -5.92 -11.42
N GLY A 113 -13.29 -6.32 -12.57
CA GLY A 113 -14.73 -6.58 -12.74
C GLY A 113 -15.60 -5.33 -12.64
N LEU A 114 -15.17 -4.21 -13.24
CA LEU A 114 -15.88 -2.93 -13.20
C LEU A 114 -16.10 -2.30 -14.61
N SER A 115 -16.03 -3.09 -15.69
CA SER A 115 -16.19 -2.59 -17.06
C SER A 115 -17.48 -1.79 -17.25
N ASP A 116 -18.59 -2.31 -16.72
CA ASP A 116 -19.93 -1.76 -16.98
C ASP A 116 -20.19 -0.44 -16.25
N CYS A 117 -19.44 -0.18 -15.16
CA CYS A 117 -19.67 1.00 -14.30
C CYS A 117 -18.55 2.05 -14.36
N MET A 118 -17.57 1.90 -15.25
CA MET A 118 -16.45 2.84 -15.30
C MET A 118 -16.87 4.30 -15.61
N ASN A 119 -18.01 4.50 -16.29
CA ASN A 119 -18.57 5.81 -16.59
C ASN A 119 -19.55 6.33 -15.52
N GLU A 120 -19.86 5.54 -14.51
CA GLU A 120 -20.71 5.97 -13.41
C GLU A 120 -19.95 6.87 -12.44
N LYS A 121 -20.68 7.82 -11.82
CA LYS A 121 -20.11 8.66 -10.76
C LYS A 121 -19.81 7.80 -9.52
N VAL A 122 -18.69 8.06 -8.87
CA VAL A 122 -18.28 7.30 -7.68
C VAL A 122 -19.33 7.34 -6.56
N ILE A 123 -20.11 8.42 -6.44
CA ILE A 123 -21.15 8.53 -5.42
C ILE A 123 -22.23 7.44 -5.56
N SER A 124 -22.53 6.96 -6.78
CA SER A 124 -23.52 5.91 -7.05
C SER A 124 -22.99 4.49 -6.88
N LEU A 125 -21.67 4.30 -6.74
CA LEU A 125 -21.06 2.99 -6.62
C LEU A 125 -21.26 2.38 -5.22
N SER A 126 -21.35 1.06 -5.15
CA SER A 126 -21.31 0.32 -3.88
C SER A 126 -19.94 0.48 -3.18
N GLY A 127 -19.86 0.14 -1.90
CA GLY A 127 -18.59 0.19 -1.14
C GLY A 127 -17.50 -0.67 -1.77
N GLY A 128 -17.81 -1.92 -2.14
CA GLY A 128 -16.86 -2.81 -2.81
C GLY A 128 -16.43 -2.33 -4.21
N MET A 129 -17.32 -1.66 -4.95
CA MET A 129 -16.95 -1.03 -6.23
C MET A 129 -16.01 0.16 -6.00
N LYS A 130 -16.31 1.04 -5.04
CA LYS A 130 -15.44 2.16 -4.65
C LYS A 130 -14.05 1.67 -4.25
N ARG A 131 -14.00 0.62 -3.42
CA ARG A 131 -12.75 0.00 -3.00
C ARG A 131 -11.90 -0.45 -4.19
N ARG A 132 -12.49 -1.16 -5.15
CA ARG A 132 -11.81 -1.59 -6.38
C ARG A 132 -11.31 -0.41 -7.22
N VAL A 133 -12.08 0.67 -7.35
CA VAL A 133 -11.63 1.89 -8.03
C VAL A 133 -10.46 2.55 -7.31
N ALA A 134 -10.46 2.60 -5.98
CA ALA A 134 -9.37 3.14 -5.19
C ALA A 134 -8.08 2.32 -5.37
N ILE A 135 -8.19 0.99 -5.35
CA ILE A 135 -7.07 0.08 -5.64
C ILE A 135 -6.56 0.32 -7.06
N LEU A 136 -7.46 0.32 -8.06
CA LEU A 136 -7.08 0.52 -9.46
C LEU A 136 -6.34 1.85 -9.67
N ARG A 137 -6.85 2.93 -9.08
CA ARG A 137 -6.18 4.24 -9.11
C ARG A 137 -4.77 4.16 -8.52
N ALA A 138 -4.61 3.48 -7.40
CA ALA A 138 -3.31 3.40 -6.75
C ALA A 138 -2.30 2.57 -7.55
N VAL A 139 -2.70 1.42 -8.11
CA VAL A 139 -1.77 0.54 -8.84
C VAL A 139 -1.41 1.06 -10.24
N LEU A 140 -2.22 1.95 -10.82
CA LEU A 140 -1.95 2.58 -12.12
C LEU A 140 -1.18 3.91 -12.02
N ALA A 141 -0.93 4.41 -10.82
CA ALA A 141 -0.08 5.57 -10.59
C ALA A 141 1.38 5.27 -10.92
N ASP A 142 2.19 6.32 -10.98
CA ASP A 142 3.64 6.21 -11.08
C ASP A 142 4.26 6.19 -9.67
N TYR A 143 4.85 5.04 -9.27
CA TYR A 143 5.41 4.83 -7.93
C TYR A 143 6.51 3.76 -7.95
N THR A 144 7.38 3.80 -6.93
CA THR A 144 8.35 2.74 -6.63
C THR A 144 7.84 1.82 -5.52
N THR A 145 7.06 2.36 -4.58
CA THR A 145 6.48 1.65 -3.44
C THR A 145 4.99 1.94 -3.32
N ILE A 146 4.20 0.88 -3.19
CA ILE A 146 2.78 1.00 -2.86
C ILE A 146 2.52 0.62 -1.40
N ILE A 147 1.76 1.46 -0.72
CA ILE A 147 1.29 1.23 0.65
C ILE A 147 -0.20 0.94 0.59
N MET A 148 -0.64 -0.15 1.20
CA MET A 148 -2.04 -0.58 1.18
C MET A 148 -2.52 -0.87 2.59
N ASP A 149 -3.50 -0.10 3.08
CA ASP A 149 -4.10 -0.26 4.41
C ASP A 149 -5.44 -1.01 4.29
N GLU A 150 -5.46 -2.27 4.72
CA GLU A 150 -6.58 -3.23 4.63
C GLU A 150 -7.27 -3.21 3.25
N PRO A 151 -6.52 -3.36 2.12
CA PRO A 151 -7.01 -3.04 0.78
C PRO A 151 -8.17 -3.93 0.32
N PHE A 152 -8.25 -5.16 0.80
CA PHE A 152 -9.22 -6.15 0.31
C PHE A 152 -10.40 -6.35 1.25
N LYS A 153 -10.49 -5.58 2.33
CA LYS A 153 -11.58 -5.63 3.29
C LYS A 153 -12.93 -5.31 2.63
N GLY A 154 -13.94 -6.12 2.91
CA GLY A 154 -15.30 -5.92 2.40
C GLY A 154 -15.52 -6.38 0.97
N LEU A 155 -14.55 -7.04 0.34
CA LEU A 155 -14.73 -7.75 -0.92
C LEU A 155 -15.15 -9.20 -0.66
N ASP A 156 -16.06 -9.73 -1.50
CA ASP A 156 -16.35 -11.16 -1.52
C ASP A 156 -15.15 -11.98 -2.00
N ALA A 157 -15.14 -13.28 -1.76
CA ALA A 157 -13.98 -14.14 -1.97
C ALA A 157 -13.48 -14.16 -3.43
N ASP A 158 -14.39 -14.25 -4.39
CA ASP A 158 -14.04 -14.35 -5.82
C ASP A 158 -13.51 -13.01 -6.35
N THR A 159 -14.19 -11.92 -6.02
CA THR A 159 -13.76 -10.57 -6.34
C THR A 159 -12.41 -10.27 -5.68
N ARG A 160 -12.24 -10.63 -4.41
CA ARG A 160 -10.98 -10.44 -3.67
C ARG A 160 -9.82 -11.14 -4.38
N LEU A 161 -9.98 -12.39 -4.76
CA LEU A 161 -8.93 -13.16 -5.44
C LEU A 161 -8.56 -12.54 -6.80
N SER A 162 -9.55 -12.13 -7.58
CA SER A 162 -9.34 -11.47 -8.88
C SER A 162 -8.56 -10.16 -8.72
N VAL A 163 -8.96 -9.32 -7.76
CA VAL A 163 -8.28 -8.05 -7.46
C VAL A 163 -6.86 -8.28 -6.94
N MET A 164 -6.65 -9.25 -6.04
CA MET A 164 -5.32 -9.61 -5.52
C MET A 164 -4.39 -10.06 -6.65
N ASN A 165 -4.86 -10.90 -7.59
CA ASN A 165 -4.09 -11.32 -8.75
C ASN A 165 -3.69 -10.13 -9.62
N TYR A 166 -4.62 -9.21 -9.88
CA TYR A 166 -4.32 -8.00 -10.64
C TYR A 166 -3.30 -7.11 -9.93
N VAL A 167 -3.47 -6.85 -8.64
CA VAL A 167 -2.52 -6.07 -7.82
C VAL A 167 -1.14 -6.73 -7.87
N LYS A 168 -1.03 -8.04 -7.65
CA LYS A 168 0.24 -8.77 -7.68
C LYS A 168 0.96 -8.64 -9.02
N LYS A 169 0.21 -8.71 -10.13
CA LYS A 169 0.75 -8.47 -11.48
C LYS A 169 1.28 -7.05 -11.63
N MET A 170 0.53 -6.06 -11.19
CA MET A 170 0.88 -4.63 -11.36
C MET A 170 1.99 -4.15 -10.44
N THR A 171 2.21 -4.84 -9.32
CA THR A 171 3.28 -4.54 -8.35
C THR A 171 4.56 -5.35 -8.58
N SER A 172 4.62 -6.15 -9.65
CA SER A 172 5.82 -6.91 -10.00
C SER A 172 7.03 -5.98 -10.19
N GLY A 173 8.13 -6.26 -9.49
CA GLY A 173 9.34 -5.45 -9.50
C GLY A 173 9.26 -4.15 -8.68
N LYS A 174 8.17 -3.93 -7.94
CA LYS A 174 7.98 -2.80 -7.04
C LYS A 174 7.91 -3.28 -5.59
N SER A 175 8.05 -2.34 -4.66
CA SER A 175 7.91 -2.66 -3.24
C SER A 175 6.46 -2.48 -2.77
N VAL A 176 6.04 -3.35 -1.84
CA VAL A 176 4.68 -3.37 -1.28
C VAL A 176 4.74 -3.33 0.23
N LEU A 177 4.10 -2.34 0.84
CA LEU A 177 3.78 -2.34 2.27
C LEU A 177 2.29 -2.63 2.43
N LEU A 178 1.96 -3.79 2.96
CA LEU A 178 0.59 -4.25 3.16
C LEU A 178 0.24 -4.24 4.65
N VAL A 179 -0.71 -3.43 5.05
CA VAL A 179 -1.34 -3.57 6.37
C VAL A 179 -2.51 -4.51 6.24
N THR A 180 -2.47 -5.59 6.97
CA THR A 180 -3.56 -6.57 7.00
C THR A 180 -3.56 -7.34 8.32
N HIS A 181 -4.72 -7.83 8.72
CA HIS A 181 -4.89 -8.80 9.78
C HIS A 181 -5.09 -10.23 9.24
N ASP A 182 -5.17 -10.38 7.90
CA ASP A 182 -5.32 -11.67 7.22
C ASP A 182 -3.96 -12.17 6.71
N LEU A 183 -3.39 -13.14 7.41
CA LEU A 183 -2.10 -13.74 7.05
C LEU A 183 -2.12 -14.43 5.68
N SER A 184 -3.30 -14.81 5.17
CA SER A 184 -3.40 -15.38 3.83
C SER A 184 -3.07 -14.34 2.75
N GLU A 185 -3.42 -13.08 2.95
CA GLU A 185 -3.03 -11.97 2.07
C GLU A 185 -1.51 -11.75 2.10
N ALA A 186 -0.90 -11.75 3.29
CA ALA A 186 0.54 -11.63 3.43
C ALA A 186 1.28 -12.78 2.71
N GLY A 187 0.80 -14.01 2.86
CA GLY A 187 1.32 -15.18 2.16
C GLY A 187 1.16 -15.07 0.64
N PHE A 188 0.00 -14.60 0.16
CA PHE A 188 -0.26 -14.42 -1.27
C PHE A 188 0.74 -13.46 -1.93
N PHE A 189 1.10 -12.36 -1.26
CA PHE A 189 2.09 -11.39 -1.74
C PHE A 189 3.54 -11.73 -1.38
N ASN A 190 3.80 -12.89 -0.78
CA ASN A 190 5.12 -13.31 -0.28
C ASN A 190 5.78 -12.24 0.61
N CYS A 191 5.01 -11.69 1.53
CA CYS A 191 5.49 -10.62 2.40
C CYS A 191 6.39 -11.14 3.52
N ASN A 192 7.45 -10.40 3.84
CA ASN A 192 8.05 -10.44 5.17
C ASN A 192 7.05 -9.89 6.19
N ILE A 193 7.07 -10.39 7.42
CA ILE A 193 6.11 -9.97 8.45
C ILE A 193 6.79 -9.04 9.44
N LEU A 194 6.22 -7.83 9.60
CA LEU A 194 6.47 -6.96 10.74
C LEU A 194 5.24 -7.01 11.66
N ASN A 195 5.41 -7.51 12.85
CA ASN A 195 4.36 -7.51 13.87
C ASN A 195 4.60 -6.35 14.84
N LEU A 196 3.61 -5.44 14.94
CA LEU A 196 3.61 -4.29 15.85
C LEU A 196 3.03 -4.67 17.21
#